data_79b08dc91b91d5395bf9d5a3c8a7186b
#
_entry.id   79b08dc91b91d5395bf9d5a3c8a7186b
#
_cell.length_a   1.000
_cell.length_b   1.000
_cell.length_c   1.000
_cell.angle_alpha   90.00
_cell.angle_beta   90.00
_cell.angle_gamma   90.00
#
_symmetry.space_group_name_H-M   'P 1'
#
loop_
_entity.id
_entity.type
_entity.pdbx_description
1 polymer ?
#
loop_
_entity_poly.entity_id
_entity_poly.type
_entity_poly.pdbx_seq_one_letter_code
_entity_poly.pdbx_strand_id
1 'polypeptide(L)'
;MPYTAEQNNTPSLLQRQELVCNSKITTTIAGEHIQQTGIKSDKNKLSAIFSTCPHLLQLSQFYASFYLPDILNSNWEFALNHITEEFKASLLDTSDEQQVLRAIRMYKNQSHYVISMSELLGLLSIEESCKSLSLVAEHAIQQTASYVLRQMGILAILS
;
A
#
# COMPACT_ATOMS: atom_id res chain seq x y z
N MET A 1 9.70 -47.32 13.11
CA MET A 1 10.09 -46.35 12.09
C MET A 1 10.25 -45.02 12.79
N PRO A 2 11.46 -44.42 12.88
CA PRO A 2 11.64 -43.13 13.53
C PRO A 2 11.22 -42.00 12.61
N TYR A 3 10.41 -41.13 13.14
CA TYR A 3 9.94 -39.87 12.52
C TYR A 3 11.15 -38.92 12.50
N THR A 4 11.69 -38.63 11.31
CA THR A 4 12.70 -37.60 11.13
C THR A 4 11.98 -36.27 11.16
N ALA A 5 12.18 -35.48 12.23
CA ALA A 5 11.75 -34.06 12.28
C ALA A 5 12.51 -33.28 11.23
N GLU A 6 11.82 -32.81 10.18
CA GLU A 6 12.32 -31.80 9.29
C GLU A 6 12.60 -30.55 10.13
N GLN A 7 13.85 -30.20 10.25
CA GLN A 7 14.27 -28.92 10.82
C GLN A 7 13.76 -27.78 9.91
N ASN A 8 12.68 -27.13 10.34
CA ASN A 8 12.22 -25.87 9.77
C ASN A 8 13.31 -24.81 9.94
N ASN A 9 14.14 -24.66 8.93
CA ASN A 9 15.22 -23.68 8.86
C ASN A 9 14.64 -22.30 8.55
N THR A 10 13.79 -21.77 9.44
CA THR A 10 13.31 -20.38 9.36
C THR A 10 14.49 -19.47 9.70
N PRO A 11 14.94 -18.61 8.77
CA PRO A 11 16.06 -17.70 9.04
C PRO A 11 15.74 -16.82 10.24
N SER A 12 16.75 -16.55 11.07
CA SER A 12 16.62 -15.67 12.23
C SER A 12 16.20 -14.25 11.77
N LEU A 13 15.60 -13.47 12.69
CA LEU A 13 15.21 -12.07 12.41
C LEU A 13 16.37 -11.25 11.87
N LEU A 14 17.61 -11.46 12.37
CA LEU A 14 18.82 -10.81 11.89
C LEU A 14 19.19 -11.22 10.46
N GLN A 15 19.07 -12.52 10.12
CA GLN A 15 19.31 -12.99 8.76
C GLN A 15 18.26 -12.47 7.76
N ARG A 16 17.02 -12.29 8.21
CA ARG A 16 15.96 -11.65 7.40
C ARG A 16 16.24 -10.16 7.20
N GLN A 17 16.75 -9.46 8.20
CA GLN A 17 17.16 -8.06 8.10
C GLN A 17 18.35 -7.88 7.12
N GLU A 18 19.35 -8.74 7.15
CA GLU A 18 20.46 -8.72 6.20
C GLU A 18 20.02 -9.02 4.77
N LEU A 19 19.11 -9.99 4.57
CA LEU A 19 18.54 -10.30 3.26
C LEU A 19 17.74 -9.12 2.68
N VAL A 20 17.03 -8.37 3.52
CA VAL A 20 16.26 -7.20 3.11
C VAL A 20 17.18 -6.01 2.82
N CYS A 21 18.21 -5.78 3.64
CA CYS A 21 19.20 -4.72 3.43
C CYS A 21 20.07 -4.94 2.19
N ASN A 22 20.36 -6.20 1.83
CA ASN A 22 21.17 -6.58 0.68
C ASN A 22 20.37 -6.82 -0.61
N SER A 23 19.04 -6.69 -0.56
CA SER A 23 18.24 -6.90 -1.76
C SER A 23 18.53 -5.80 -2.78
N LYS A 24 18.85 -6.20 -4.01
CA LYS A 24 19.01 -5.29 -5.18
C LYS A 24 17.79 -4.38 -5.35
N ILE A 25 16.63 -4.78 -4.83
CA ILE A 25 15.36 -4.07 -4.87
C ILE A 25 15.43 -2.79 -4.03
N THR A 26 15.99 -2.84 -2.81
CA THR A 26 16.16 -1.64 -1.96
C THR A 26 17.09 -0.63 -2.62
N THR A 27 18.12 -1.10 -3.31
CA THR A 27 19.09 -0.24 -4.03
C THR A 27 18.50 0.29 -5.34
N THR A 28 17.70 -0.48 -6.05
CA THR A 28 17.12 -0.06 -7.33
C THR A 28 15.96 0.90 -7.13
N ILE A 29 14.97 0.56 -6.31
CA ILE A 29 13.80 1.41 -6.05
C ILE A 29 14.23 2.72 -5.37
N ALA A 30 15.09 2.65 -4.35
CA ALA A 30 15.62 3.84 -3.70
C ALA A 30 16.64 4.59 -4.58
N GLY A 31 17.44 3.89 -5.39
CA GLY A 31 18.52 4.48 -6.18
C GLY A 31 18.04 5.25 -7.41
N GLU A 32 17.08 4.72 -8.16
CA GLU A 32 16.62 5.32 -9.41
C GLU A 32 15.73 6.57 -9.16
N HIS A 33 14.85 6.52 -8.17
CA HIS A 33 13.99 7.67 -7.85
C HIS A 33 14.69 8.77 -7.05
N ILE A 34 15.65 8.43 -6.19
CA ILE A 34 16.39 9.41 -5.38
C ILE A 34 17.48 10.14 -6.18
N GLN A 35 18.05 9.53 -7.23
CA GLN A 35 18.97 10.25 -8.12
C GLN A 35 18.28 11.39 -8.87
N GLN A 36 16.98 11.31 -9.12
CA GLN A 36 16.21 12.37 -9.77
C GLN A 36 15.81 13.52 -8.83
N THR A 37 15.69 13.26 -7.51
CA THR A 37 15.20 14.26 -6.54
C THR A 37 16.29 14.93 -5.70
N GLY A 38 17.55 14.51 -5.79
CA GLY A 38 18.68 15.19 -5.11
C GLY A 38 18.75 15.02 -3.59
N ILE A 39 17.89 14.22 -2.96
CA ILE A 39 17.73 14.16 -1.50
C ILE A 39 18.44 12.92 -0.93
N LYS A 40 19.75 13.07 -0.62
CA LYS A 40 20.55 12.03 0.06
C LYS A 40 19.96 11.61 1.43
N SER A 41 19.28 12.50 2.12
CA SER A 41 18.66 12.25 3.43
C SER A 41 17.59 11.17 3.39
N ASP A 42 16.82 11.10 2.30
CA ASP A 42 15.67 10.19 2.21
C ASP A 42 16.08 8.75 1.91
N LYS A 43 17.22 8.54 1.25
CA LYS A 43 17.74 7.19 1.00
C LYS A 43 18.00 6.41 2.29
N ASN A 44 18.59 7.04 3.30
CA ASN A 44 18.86 6.40 4.57
C ASN A 44 17.56 6.11 5.34
N LYS A 45 16.59 7.04 5.31
CA LYS A 45 15.27 6.84 5.90
C LYS A 45 14.52 5.70 5.23
N LEU A 46 14.46 5.67 3.91
CA LEU A 46 13.80 4.60 3.14
C LEU A 46 14.46 3.24 3.40
N SER A 47 15.79 3.18 3.45
CA SER A 47 16.50 1.95 3.79
C SER A 47 16.16 1.46 5.19
N ALA A 48 16.08 2.36 6.17
CA ALA A 48 15.67 2.03 7.54
C ALA A 48 14.21 1.53 7.59
N ILE A 49 13.28 2.20 6.91
CA ILE A 49 11.87 1.81 6.83
C ILE A 49 11.73 0.39 6.23
N PHE A 50 12.36 0.14 5.10
CA PHE A 50 12.25 -1.15 4.41
C PHE A 50 12.94 -2.30 5.17
N SER A 51 13.99 -2.01 5.94
CA SER A 51 14.63 -3.00 6.80
C SER A 51 13.78 -3.38 8.02
N THR A 52 12.98 -2.46 8.54
CA THR A 52 12.14 -2.68 9.72
C THR A 52 10.73 -3.16 9.38
N CYS A 53 10.23 -2.85 8.17
CA CYS A 53 8.87 -3.20 7.75
C CYS A 53 8.87 -3.99 6.42
N PRO A 54 9.03 -5.34 6.45
CA PRO A 54 9.05 -6.19 5.26
C PRO A 54 7.77 -6.09 4.41
N HIS A 55 6.63 -5.81 5.03
CA HIS A 55 5.37 -5.62 4.32
C HIS A 55 5.41 -4.38 3.40
N LEU A 56 5.93 -3.26 3.90
CA LEU A 56 6.09 -2.06 3.08
C LEU A 56 7.11 -2.25 1.97
N LEU A 57 8.18 -3.01 2.20
CA LEU A 57 9.12 -3.38 1.14
C LEU A 57 8.41 -4.18 0.04
N GLN A 58 7.57 -5.14 0.40
CA GLN A 58 6.78 -5.92 -0.55
C GLN A 58 5.82 -5.03 -1.35
N LEU A 59 5.09 -4.14 -0.70
CA LEU A 59 4.19 -3.20 -1.37
C LEU A 59 4.96 -2.22 -2.28
N SER A 60 6.15 -1.80 -1.89
CA SER A 60 7.01 -0.91 -2.69
C SER A 60 7.38 -1.49 -4.04
N GLN A 61 7.51 -2.81 -4.17
CA GLN A 61 7.79 -3.46 -5.45
C GLN A 61 6.71 -3.18 -6.50
N PHE A 62 5.48 -2.94 -6.06
CA PHE A 62 4.33 -2.71 -6.94
C PHE A 62 3.96 -1.23 -7.04
N TYR A 63 4.14 -0.46 -5.98
CA TYR A 63 3.54 0.86 -5.84
C TYR A 63 4.53 2.02 -5.77
N ALA A 64 5.82 1.78 -5.51
CA ALA A 64 6.79 2.86 -5.34
C ALA A 64 6.93 3.73 -6.58
N SER A 65 6.96 3.15 -7.78
CA SER A 65 7.08 3.90 -9.03
C SER A 65 5.92 4.87 -9.28
N PHE A 66 4.74 4.57 -8.72
CA PHE A 66 3.54 5.39 -8.90
C PHE A 66 3.39 6.46 -7.82
N TYR A 67 3.62 6.11 -6.55
CA TYR A 67 3.23 6.98 -5.43
C TYR A 67 4.40 7.56 -4.64
N LEU A 68 5.59 6.95 -4.68
CA LEU A 68 6.73 7.45 -3.91
C LEU A 68 7.16 8.87 -4.32
N PRO A 69 7.15 9.26 -5.61
CA PRO A 69 7.44 10.65 -6.00
C PRO A 69 6.48 11.66 -5.36
N ASP A 70 5.18 11.38 -5.36
CA ASP A 70 4.19 12.26 -4.75
C ASP A 70 4.36 12.34 -3.24
N ILE A 71 4.63 11.21 -2.57
CA ILE A 71 4.88 11.16 -1.13
C ILE A 71 6.11 12.00 -0.79
N LEU A 72 7.24 11.84 -1.50
CA LEU A 72 8.47 12.59 -1.25
C LEU A 72 8.32 14.10 -1.51
N ASN A 73 7.41 14.48 -2.39
CA ASN A 73 7.04 15.89 -2.65
C ASN A 73 5.94 16.41 -1.70
N SER A 74 5.61 15.67 -0.64
CA SER A 74 4.53 15.99 0.31
C SER A 74 3.13 16.09 -0.30
N ASN A 75 2.90 15.44 -1.46
CA ASN A 75 1.62 15.39 -2.17
C ASN A 75 0.85 14.09 -1.87
N TRP A 76 1.04 13.51 -0.69
CA TRP A 76 0.41 12.24 -0.32
C TRP A 76 -1.13 12.28 -0.37
N GLU A 77 -1.75 13.43 -0.06
CA GLU A 77 -3.20 13.62 -0.18
C GLU A 77 -3.68 13.48 -1.62
N PHE A 78 -2.94 14.04 -2.57
CA PHE A 78 -3.24 13.89 -4.00
C PHE A 78 -3.19 12.42 -4.42
N ALA A 79 -2.15 11.70 -4.02
CA ALA A 79 -2.02 10.27 -4.29
C ALA A 79 -3.19 9.48 -3.70
N LEU A 80 -3.60 9.77 -2.45
CA LEU A 80 -4.71 9.09 -1.78
C LEU A 80 -6.06 9.39 -2.44
N ASN A 81 -6.29 10.63 -2.86
CA ASN A 81 -7.48 11.02 -3.60
C ASN A 81 -7.55 10.31 -4.97
N HIS A 82 -6.44 10.27 -5.70
CA HIS A 82 -6.36 9.55 -6.97
C HIS A 82 -6.72 8.07 -6.82
N ILE A 83 -6.14 7.39 -5.83
CA ILE A 83 -6.44 5.99 -5.51
C ILE A 83 -7.94 5.80 -5.21
N THR A 84 -8.55 6.75 -4.49
CA THR A 84 -9.96 6.70 -4.14
C THR A 84 -10.87 6.85 -5.36
N GLU A 85 -10.54 7.76 -6.28
CA GLU A 85 -11.32 7.95 -7.52
C GLU A 85 -11.16 6.76 -8.49
N GLU A 86 -9.97 6.19 -8.62
CA GLU A 86 -9.76 4.95 -9.40
C GLU A 86 -10.57 3.78 -8.83
N PHE A 87 -10.61 3.64 -7.51
CA PHE A 87 -11.42 2.62 -6.85
C PHE A 87 -12.91 2.79 -7.15
N LYS A 88 -13.46 4.00 -7.01
CA LYS A 88 -14.84 4.31 -7.35
C LYS A 88 -15.16 3.96 -8.81
N ALA A 89 -14.32 4.42 -9.74
CA ALA A 89 -14.48 4.14 -11.16
C ALA A 89 -14.48 2.64 -11.46
N SER A 90 -13.57 1.88 -10.85
CA SER A 90 -13.48 0.43 -11.06
C SER A 90 -14.72 -0.34 -10.63
N LEU A 91 -15.51 0.18 -9.68
CA LEU A 91 -16.75 -0.44 -9.22
C LEU A 91 -17.98 -0.02 -10.03
N LEU A 92 -17.89 1.06 -10.82
CA LEU A 92 -19.01 1.47 -11.68
C LEU A 92 -19.18 0.57 -12.88
N ASP A 93 -18.08 0.13 -13.47
CA ASP A 93 -18.08 -0.57 -14.77
C ASP A 93 -18.08 -2.09 -14.66
N THR A 94 -18.05 -2.65 -13.45
CA THR A 94 -17.99 -4.10 -13.27
C THR A 94 -19.28 -4.69 -12.72
N SER A 95 -19.66 -5.87 -13.23
CA SER A 95 -20.67 -6.76 -12.65
C SER A 95 -20.06 -8.07 -12.10
N ASP A 96 -18.74 -8.23 -12.20
CA ASP A 96 -18.01 -9.41 -11.76
C ASP A 96 -17.55 -9.27 -10.32
N GLU A 97 -18.04 -10.12 -9.44
CA GLU A 97 -17.68 -10.16 -8.02
C GLU A 97 -16.17 -10.30 -7.79
N GLN A 98 -15.49 -11.10 -8.62
CA GLN A 98 -14.03 -11.29 -8.49
C GLN A 98 -13.27 -10.01 -8.82
N GLN A 99 -13.73 -9.22 -9.76
CA GLN A 99 -13.16 -7.91 -10.07
C GLN A 99 -13.39 -6.93 -8.90
N VAL A 100 -14.57 -6.94 -8.28
CA VAL A 100 -14.86 -6.13 -7.08
C VAL A 100 -13.92 -6.48 -5.94
N LEU A 101 -13.77 -7.77 -5.62
CA LEU A 101 -12.87 -8.23 -4.57
C LEU A 101 -11.40 -7.86 -4.86
N ARG A 102 -10.99 -7.87 -6.11
CA ARG A 102 -9.67 -7.40 -6.55
C ARG A 102 -9.52 -5.90 -6.35
N ALA A 103 -10.49 -5.12 -6.76
CA ALA A 103 -10.49 -3.66 -6.61
C ALA A 103 -10.39 -3.24 -5.14
N ILE A 104 -11.16 -3.87 -4.25
CA ILE A 104 -11.09 -3.62 -2.80
C ILE A 104 -9.70 -3.91 -2.24
N ARG A 105 -9.09 -5.04 -2.62
CA ARG A 105 -7.73 -5.39 -2.17
C ARG A 105 -6.68 -4.41 -2.68
N MET A 106 -6.78 -4.00 -3.94
CA MET A 106 -5.88 -3.00 -4.53
C MET A 106 -6.02 -1.66 -3.82
N TYR A 107 -7.24 -1.15 -3.67
CA TYR A 107 -7.55 0.07 -2.95
C TYR A 107 -6.94 0.08 -1.55
N LYS A 108 -7.20 -0.98 -0.78
CA LYS A 108 -6.62 -1.15 0.56
C LYS A 108 -5.09 -1.09 0.52
N ASN A 109 -4.45 -1.88 -0.34
CA ASN A 109 -3.00 -2.00 -0.36
C ASN A 109 -2.30 -0.70 -0.80
N GLN A 110 -2.83 -0.02 -1.80
CA GLN A 110 -2.34 1.27 -2.28
C GLN A 110 -2.47 2.34 -1.20
N SER A 111 -3.65 2.46 -0.59
CA SER A 111 -3.91 3.43 0.48
C SER A 111 -3.03 3.18 1.70
N HIS A 112 -2.89 1.92 2.13
CA HIS A 112 -1.97 1.55 3.21
C HIS A 112 -0.53 1.91 2.90
N TYR A 113 -0.08 1.68 1.66
CA TYR A 113 1.27 2.06 1.23
C TYR A 113 1.49 3.56 1.37
N VAL A 114 0.59 4.38 0.79
CA VAL A 114 0.71 5.85 0.82
C VAL A 114 0.69 6.37 2.26
N ILE A 115 -0.29 5.96 3.07
CA ILE A 115 -0.43 6.44 4.46
C ILE A 115 0.77 6.02 5.32
N SER A 116 1.15 4.73 5.29
CA SER A 116 2.24 4.23 6.12
C SER A 116 3.60 4.80 5.72
N MET A 117 3.86 4.98 4.42
CA MET A 117 5.09 5.63 3.96
C MET A 117 5.14 7.09 4.38
N SER A 118 4.04 7.83 4.27
CA SER A 118 3.94 9.23 4.67
C SER A 118 4.14 9.41 6.19
N GLU A 119 3.57 8.52 7.00
CA GLU A 119 3.77 8.52 8.46
C GLU A 119 5.23 8.24 8.83
N LEU A 120 5.83 7.18 8.28
CA LEU A 120 7.21 6.81 8.60
C LEU A 120 8.25 7.80 8.07
N LEU A 121 7.92 8.57 7.05
CA LEU A 121 8.73 9.70 6.58
C LEU A 121 8.53 10.96 7.43
N GLY A 122 7.54 10.97 8.32
CA GLY A 122 7.23 12.10 9.21
C GLY A 122 6.38 13.19 8.55
N LEU A 123 5.67 12.87 7.46
CA LEU A 123 4.76 13.76 6.74
C LEU A 123 3.35 13.75 7.35
N LEU A 124 3.00 12.68 8.06
CA LEU A 124 1.75 12.49 8.78
C LEU A 124 2.03 12.22 10.26
N SER A 125 1.21 12.78 11.12
CA SER A 125 1.13 12.36 12.52
C SER A 125 0.38 11.02 12.64
N ILE A 126 0.52 10.33 13.75
CA ILE A 126 -0.22 9.10 14.06
C ILE A 126 -1.74 9.35 14.02
N GLU A 127 -2.18 10.51 14.53
CA GLU A 127 -3.60 10.88 14.53
C GLU A 127 -4.14 11.05 13.10
N GLU A 128 -3.41 11.75 12.23
CA GLU A 128 -3.77 11.93 10.81
C GLU A 128 -3.76 10.59 10.06
N SER A 129 -2.79 9.72 10.35
CA SER A 129 -2.74 8.37 9.78
C SER A 129 -3.94 7.53 10.17
N CYS A 130 -4.31 7.51 11.46
CA CYS A 130 -5.51 6.81 11.95
C CYS A 130 -6.79 7.35 11.32
N LYS A 131 -6.91 8.67 11.18
CA LYS A 131 -8.04 9.31 10.51
C LYS A 131 -8.11 8.93 9.03
N SER A 132 -6.99 8.97 8.33
CA SER A 132 -6.91 8.59 6.92
C SER A 132 -7.26 7.12 6.70
N LEU A 133 -6.77 6.20 7.55
CA LEU A 133 -7.14 4.78 7.50
C LEU A 133 -8.63 4.56 7.75
N SER A 134 -9.23 5.32 8.67
CA SER A 134 -10.68 5.25 8.95
C SER A 134 -11.50 5.69 7.74
N LEU A 135 -11.09 6.77 7.07
CA LEU A 135 -11.74 7.25 5.82
C LEU A 135 -11.60 6.23 4.68
N VAL A 136 -10.44 5.58 4.55
CA VAL A 136 -10.25 4.49 3.57
C VAL A 136 -11.21 3.34 3.82
N ALA A 137 -11.36 2.92 5.08
CA ALA A 137 -12.30 1.86 5.45
C ALA A 137 -13.76 2.27 5.18
N GLU A 138 -14.13 3.49 5.54
CA GLU A 138 -15.47 4.04 5.27
C GLU A 138 -15.78 4.06 3.77
N HIS A 139 -14.87 4.60 2.94
CA HIS A 139 -15.03 4.61 1.49
C HIS A 139 -15.16 3.19 0.91
N ALA A 140 -14.35 2.23 1.38
CA ALA A 140 -14.44 0.86 0.93
C ALA A 140 -15.82 0.26 1.21
N ILE A 141 -16.36 0.48 2.41
CA ILE A 141 -17.69 -0.01 2.81
C ILE A 141 -18.78 0.66 1.97
N GLN A 142 -18.78 1.99 1.87
CA GLN A 142 -19.78 2.76 1.13
C GLN A 142 -19.83 2.36 -0.35
N GLN A 143 -18.68 2.26 -1.01
CA GLN A 143 -18.63 1.92 -2.43
C GLN A 143 -19.05 0.47 -2.68
N THR A 144 -18.63 -0.45 -1.80
CA THR A 144 -19.04 -1.86 -1.90
C THR A 144 -20.53 -2.04 -1.64
N ALA A 145 -21.09 -1.35 -0.64
CA ALA A 145 -22.52 -1.36 -0.37
C ALA A 145 -23.31 -0.79 -1.57
N SER A 146 -22.87 0.32 -2.13
CA SER A 146 -23.47 0.91 -3.34
C SER A 146 -23.44 -0.05 -4.55
N TYR A 147 -22.34 -0.78 -4.72
CA TYR A 147 -22.25 -1.82 -5.72
C TYR A 147 -23.30 -2.92 -5.52
N VAL A 148 -23.40 -3.48 -4.30
CA VAL A 148 -24.36 -4.53 -3.97
C VAL A 148 -25.79 -4.06 -4.21
N LEU A 149 -26.14 -2.86 -3.75
CA LEU A 149 -27.49 -2.29 -3.92
C LEU A 149 -27.84 -2.10 -5.41
N ARG A 150 -26.90 -1.71 -6.26
CA ARG A 150 -27.11 -1.64 -7.71
C ARG A 150 -27.37 -3.01 -8.30
N GLN A 151 -26.60 -4.03 -7.91
CA GLN A 151 -26.79 -5.40 -8.40
C GLN A 151 -28.17 -5.97 -8.01
N MET A 152 -28.66 -5.60 -6.84
CA MET A 152 -30.00 -6.01 -6.38
C MET A 152 -31.15 -5.21 -7.02
N GLY A 153 -30.88 -4.22 -7.88
CA GLY A 153 -31.89 -3.35 -8.49
C GLY A 153 -32.55 -2.37 -7.53
N ILE A 154 -32.09 -2.28 -6.29
CA ILE A 154 -32.72 -1.47 -5.23
C ILE A 154 -32.52 0.03 -5.49
N LEU A 155 -31.38 0.44 -6.09
CA LEU A 155 -31.12 1.84 -6.43
C LEU A 155 -32.04 2.39 -7.52
N ALA A 156 -32.57 1.54 -8.38
CA ALA A 156 -33.55 1.95 -9.40
C ALA A 156 -34.95 2.26 -8.83
N ILE A 157 -35.20 1.89 -7.56
CA ILE A 157 -36.50 2.11 -6.88
C ILE A 157 -36.43 3.42 -6.03
N LEU A 158 -35.22 3.87 -5.71
CA LEU A 158 -35.00 5.04 -4.83
C LEU A 158 -34.62 6.32 -5.60
N SER A 159 -34.50 6.25 -6.93
CA SER A 159 -34.25 7.38 -7.83
C SER A 159 -35.54 7.78 -8.56
#